data_8947d4c0782e143072d7e21179e0a0ef
#
_entry.id   8947d4c0782e143072d7e21179e0a0ef
#
_cell.length_a   1.000
_cell.length_b   1.000
_cell.length_c   1.000
_cell.angle_alpha   90.00
_cell.angle_beta   90.00
_cell.angle_gamma   90.00
#
_symmetry.space_group_name_H-M   'P 1'
#
loop_
_entity.id
_entity.type
_entity.pdbx_description
1 polymer ?
#
loop_
_entity_poly.entity_id
_entity_poly.type
_entity_poly.pdbx_seq_one_letter_code
_entity_poly.pdbx_strand_id
1 'polypeptide(L)'
;MDYGKLKDFAKKATEKTADGISSMNEMRKKAAQETKISIGTTTIRKTIDGLYYIGFYSDTPELFEFENFQFEGSTIIERTKTTGTTKQKGKKGSALLGAGIGSAFGPVGTIVGGVIGASGKRKGKVKTDTITTHEEKPGLAKLYLRNIETNEVKTIKAKITNTQADNIKLFFE
;
A
#
# COMPACT_ATOMS: atom_id res chain seq x y z
N MET A 1 -1.04 3.67 -59.91
CA MET A 1 -0.53 3.46 -58.53
C MET A 1 0.60 2.46 -58.61
N ASP A 2 1.78 2.83 -58.13
CA ASP A 2 3.01 2.03 -58.29
C ASP A 2 3.07 1.00 -57.17
N TYR A 3 2.72 -0.25 -57.47
CA TYR A 3 2.70 -1.39 -56.55
C TYR A 3 4.08 -1.70 -55.97
N GLY A 4 5.17 -1.31 -56.61
CA GLY A 4 6.53 -1.48 -56.11
C GLY A 4 6.81 -0.63 -54.88
N LYS A 5 6.41 0.63 -54.89
CA LYS A 5 6.61 1.57 -53.77
C LYS A 5 5.79 1.18 -52.54
N LEU A 6 4.60 0.60 -52.73
CA LEU A 6 3.76 0.10 -51.61
C LEU A 6 4.38 -1.12 -50.94
N LYS A 7 4.99 -2.02 -51.71
CA LYS A 7 5.69 -3.19 -51.19
C LYS A 7 6.96 -2.82 -50.39
N ASP A 8 7.71 -1.85 -50.89
CA ASP A 8 8.92 -1.36 -50.20
C ASP A 8 8.58 -0.60 -48.91
N PHE A 9 7.45 0.14 -48.92
CA PHE A 9 6.97 0.82 -47.69
C PHE A 9 6.50 -0.18 -46.66
N ALA A 10 5.77 -1.23 -47.02
CA ALA A 10 5.33 -2.30 -46.15
C ALA A 10 6.51 -3.09 -45.57
N LYS A 11 7.54 -3.37 -46.40
CA LYS A 11 8.75 -4.06 -45.97
C LYS A 11 9.56 -3.24 -44.94
N LYS A 12 9.76 -1.94 -45.18
CA LYS A 12 10.42 -1.02 -44.25
C LYS A 12 9.64 -0.84 -42.96
N ALA A 13 8.31 -0.87 -42.99
CA ALA A 13 7.47 -0.77 -41.80
C ALA A 13 7.57 -2.04 -40.94
N THR A 14 7.61 -3.23 -41.55
CA THR A 14 7.78 -4.51 -40.86
C THR A 14 9.19 -4.68 -40.29
N GLU A 15 10.23 -4.25 -41.00
CA GLU A 15 11.61 -4.26 -40.46
C GLU A 15 11.76 -3.35 -39.24
N LYS A 16 11.29 -2.10 -39.29
CA LYS A 16 11.30 -1.18 -38.15
C LYS A 16 10.52 -1.68 -36.93
N THR A 17 9.38 -2.39 -37.16
CA THR A 17 8.61 -3.00 -36.06
C THR A 17 9.32 -4.21 -35.49
N ALA A 18 10.00 -5.02 -36.31
CA ALA A 18 10.75 -6.17 -35.83
C ALA A 18 11.96 -5.74 -34.97
N ASP A 19 12.72 -4.73 -35.40
CA ASP A 19 13.85 -4.15 -34.67
C ASP A 19 13.37 -3.52 -33.35
N GLY A 20 12.24 -2.82 -33.35
CA GLY A 20 11.63 -2.24 -32.16
C GLY A 20 11.18 -3.31 -31.14
N ILE A 21 10.65 -4.43 -31.61
CA ILE A 21 10.24 -5.56 -30.75
C ILE A 21 11.48 -6.26 -30.16
N SER A 22 12.53 -6.44 -30.96
CA SER A 22 13.78 -7.05 -30.52
C SER A 22 14.44 -6.22 -29.42
N SER A 23 14.60 -4.91 -29.64
CA SER A 23 15.19 -4.01 -28.65
C SER A 23 14.37 -3.95 -27.35
N MET A 24 13.04 -3.97 -27.47
CA MET A 24 12.15 -4.00 -26.29
C MET A 24 12.26 -5.30 -25.52
N ASN A 25 12.47 -6.44 -26.18
CA ASN A 25 12.68 -7.72 -25.52
C ASN A 25 14.05 -7.80 -24.82
N GLU A 26 15.09 -7.21 -25.37
CA GLU A 26 16.40 -7.10 -24.74
C GLU A 26 16.33 -6.21 -23.49
N MET A 27 15.68 -5.04 -23.58
CA MET A 27 15.44 -4.19 -22.41
C MET A 27 14.68 -4.92 -21.31
N ARG A 28 13.65 -5.70 -21.65
CA ARG A 28 12.91 -6.50 -20.66
C ARG A 28 13.78 -7.57 -20.00
N LYS A 29 14.65 -8.23 -20.76
CA LYS A 29 15.58 -9.23 -20.21
C LYS A 29 16.59 -8.57 -19.25
N LYS A 30 17.18 -7.44 -19.61
CA LYS A 30 18.08 -6.68 -18.74
C LYS A 30 17.35 -6.17 -17.49
N ALA A 31 16.16 -5.59 -17.66
CA ALA A 31 15.34 -5.12 -16.53
C ALA A 31 14.89 -6.24 -15.57
N ALA A 32 14.81 -7.50 -16.05
CA ALA A 32 14.47 -8.65 -15.22
C ALA A 32 15.64 -9.15 -14.36
N GLN A 33 16.87 -8.77 -14.68
CA GLN A 33 18.07 -9.11 -13.90
C GLN A 33 18.27 -8.15 -12.72
N GLU A 34 17.63 -6.99 -12.74
CA GLU A 34 17.71 -6.01 -11.67
C GLU A 34 16.66 -6.25 -10.60
N THR A 35 17.05 -6.11 -9.35
CA THR A 35 16.11 -6.10 -8.24
C THR A 35 15.48 -4.71 -8.10
N LYS A 36 14.23 -4.66 -7.66
CA LYS A 36 13.50 -3.38 -7.49
C LYS A 36 12.63 -3.37 -6.25
N ILE A 37 12.47 -2.20 -5.67
CA ILE A 37 11.53 -1.94 -4.59
C ILE A 37 10.73 -0.66 -4.86
N SER A 38 9.52 -0.58 -4.32
CA SER A 38 8.69 0.62 -4.41
C SER A 38 8.52 1.27 -3.04
N ILE A 39 8.75 2.57 -2.96
CA ILE A 39 8.57 3.38 -1.77
C ILE A 39 7.53 4.45 -2.09
N GLY A 40 6.29 4.24 -1.63
CA GLY A 40 5.15 5.01 -2.10
C GLY A 40 4.93 4.83 -3.60
N THR A 41 4.99 5.91 -4.37
CA THR A 41 4.86 5.91 -5.84
C THR A 41 6.21 5.81 -6.57
N THR A 42 7.31 5.81 -5.83
CA THR A 42 8.67 5.83 -6.40
C THR A 42 9.22 4.42 -6.45
N THR A 43 9.66 3.98 -7.62
CA THR A 43 10.36 2.71 -7.81
C THR A 43 11.87 2.97 -7.80
N ILE A 44 12.60 2.17 -7.03
CA ILE A 44 14.05 2.16 -6.95
C ILE A 44 14.53 0.83 -7.48
N ARG A 45 15.56 0.85 -8.29
CA ARG A 45 16.19 -0.34 -8.87
C ARG A 45 17.64 -0.43 -8.40
N LYS A 46 18.10 -1.66 -8.18
CA LYS A 46 19.49 -1.97 -7.84
C LYS A 46 20.15 -2.58 -9.06
N THR A 47 21.23 -1.99 -9.51
CA THR A 47 22.06 -2.50 -10.60
C THR A 47 22.86 -3.72 -10.15
N ILE A 48 23.45 -4.44 -11.10
CA ILE A 48 24.34 -5.58 -10.80
C ILE A 48 25.57 -5.12 -10.00
N ASP A 49 26.02 -3.89 -10.23
CA ASP A 49 27.17 -3.29 -9.53
C ASP A 49 26.85 -2.77 -8.13
N GLY A 50 25.60 -2.95 -7.67
CA GLY A 50 25.16 -2.54 -6.34
C GLY A 50 24.77 -1.06 -6.21
N LEU A 51 24.76 -0.31 -7.29
CA LEU A 51 24.27 1.07 -7.33
C LEU A 51 22.76 1.12 -7.50
N TYR A 52 22.16 2.25 -7.27
CA TYR A 52 20.72 2.43 -7.31
C TYR A 52 20.33 3.51 -8.33
N TYR A 53 19.14 3.38 -8.90
CA TYR A 53 18.54 4.45 -9.70
C TYR A 53 17.02 4.48 -9.52
N ILE A 54 16.41 5.60 -9.90
CA ILE A 54 15.00 5.88 -9.66
C ILE A 54 14.24 5.83 -10.97
N GLY A 55 13.13 5.09 -10.97
CA GLY A 55 12.17 5.07 -12.09
C GLY A 55 12.15 3.80 -12.90
N PHE A 56 11.90 3.97 -14.21
CA PHE A 56 11.85 2.86 -15.16
C PHE A 56 13.26 2.42 -15.55
N TYR A 57 13.34 1.24 -16.18
CA TYR A 57 14.60 0.76 -16.74
C TYR A 57 15.18 1.78 -17.73
N SER A 58 16.47 2.05 -17.62
CA SER A 58 17.23 2.91 -18.51
C SER A 58 18.63 2.32 -18.71
N ASP A 59 19.17 2.41 -19.92
CA ASP A 59 20.56 2.01 -20.22
C ASP A 59 21.58 3.04 -19.68
N THR A 60 21.16 4.28 -19.44
CA THR A 60 21.97 5.37 -18.91
C THR A 60 21.22 6.08 -17.78
N PRO A 61 20.97 5.40 -16.65
CA PRO A 61 20.27 6.02 -15.54
C PRO A 61 21.19 6.95 -14.74
N GLU A 62 20.60 7.92 -14.06
CA GLU A 62 21.25 8.67 -13.00
C GLU A 62 21.50 7.74 -11.82
N LEU A 63 22.74 7.50 -11.43
CA LEU A 63 23.12 6.52 -10.42
C LEU A 63 23.29 7.15 -9.05
N PHE A 64 22.93 6.38 -8.03
CA PHE A 64 22.96 6.78 -6.63
C PHE A 64 23.58 5.69 -5.76
N GLU A 65 24.18 6.10 -4.66
CA GLU A 65 24.51 5.25 -3.53
C GLU A 65 23.49 5.42 -2.42
N PHE A 66 23.25 4.36 -1.66
CA PHE A 66 22.42 4.43 -0.46
C PHE A 66 23.18 5.17 0.64
N GLU A 67 22.53 6.18 1.23
CA GLU A 67 23.11 6.95 2.33
C GLU A 67 22.45 6.64 3.68
N ASN A 68 21.12 6.72 3.74
CA ASN A 68 20.40 6.52 4.99
C ASN A 68 18.92 6.20 4.75
N PHE A 69 18.31 5.50 5.71
CA PHE A 69 16.88 5.27 5.76
C PHE A 69 16.35 5.54 7.17
N GLN A 70 15.36 6.40 7.26
CA GLN A 70 14.68 6.77 8.51
C GLN A 70 13.21 6.38 8.43
N PHE A 71 12.68 5.76 9.48
CA PHE A 71 11.29 5.39 9.58
C PHE A 71 10.76 5.69 10.98
N GLU A 72 9.66 6.45 11.06
CA GLU A 72 9.06 6.89 12.34
C GLU A 72 8.21 5.78 13.02
N GLY A 73 8.05 4.64 12.34
CA GLY A 73 7.16 3.58 12.80
C GLY A 73 5.72 3.77 12.33
N SER A 74 4.97 2.65 12.27
CA SER A 74 3.54 2.67 12.05
C SER A 74 2.78 2.61 13.39
N THR A 75 1.53 3.07 13.39
CA THR A 75 0.66 3.02 14.56
C THR A 75 -0.47 2.02 14.33
N ILE A 76 -0.67 1.09 15.25
CA ILE A 76 -1.80 0.15 15.20
C ILE A 76 -3.00 0.81 15.88
N ILE A 77 -4.10 0.93 15.14
CA ILE A 77 -5.37 1.44 15.66
C ILE A 77 -6.33 0.26 15.81
N GLU A 78 -6.83 0.06 17.02
CA GLU A 78 -7.87 -0.90 17.28
C GLU A 78 -9.24 -0.26 17.07
N ARG A 79 -10.05 -0.84 16.21
CA ARG A 79 -11.44 -0.45 16.03
C ARG A 79 -12.34 -1.57 16.49
N THR A 80 -13.11 -1.30 17.54
CA THR A 80 -14.11 -2.24 18.07
C THR A 80 -15.50 -1.81 17.63
N LYS A 81 -16.19 -2.67 16.89
CA LYS A 81 -17.58 -2.47 16.52
C LYS A 81 -18.45 -3.48 17.28
N THR A 82 -19.32 -2.98 18.13
CA THR A 82 -20.29 -3.80 18.86
C THR A 82 -21.67 -3.64 18.25
N THR A 83 -22.28 -4.75 17.81
CA THR A 83 -23.64 -4.77 17.29
C THR A 83 -24.52 -5.59 18.23
N GLY A 84 -25.56 -5.02 18.76
CA GLY A 84 -26.48 -5.70 19.67
C GLY A 84 -27.91 -5.66 19.19
N THR A 85 -28.63 -6.77 19.31
CA THR A 85 -30.08 -6.85 19.09
C THR A 85 -30.79 -7.25 20.37
N THR A 86 -31.73 -6.42 20.82
CA THR A 86 -32.55 -6.69 21.99
C THR A 86 -33.95 -7.14 21.51
N LYS A 87 -34.35 -8.36 21.84
CA LYS A 87 -35.73 -8.84 21.63
C LYS A 87 -36.50 -8.79 22.93
N GLN A 88 -37.45 -7.89 23.05
CA GLN A 88 -38.41 -7.86 24.16
C GLN A 88 -39.69 -8.51 23.75
N LYS A 89 -40.20 -9.51 24.53
CA LYS A 89 -41.57 -10.03 24.40
C LYS A 89 -42.50 -9.20 25.27
N GLY A 90 -43.32 -8.36 24.66
CA GLY A 90 -44.38 -7.63 25.34
C GLY A 90 -45.63 -7.51 24.46
N LYS A 91 -46.80 -7.61 25.07
CA LYS A 91 -48.08 -7.45 24.40
C LYS A 91 -48.23 -6.05 23.81
N LYS A 92 -48.56 -5.98 22.50
CA LYS A 92 -49.06 -4.82 21.76
C LYS A 92 -48.33 -3.51 21.97
N GLY A 93 -47.47 -3.21 21.04
CA GLY A 93 -46.80 -1.91 20.94
C GLY A 93 -45.41 -2.10 20.33
N SER A 94 -45.33 -2.05 19.01
CA SER A 94 -44.05 -2.08 18.29
C SER A 94 -43.31 -0.79 18.53
N ALA A 95 -42.44 -0.77 19.55
CA ALA A 95 -41.37 0.19 19.62
C ALA A 95 -40.10 -0.49 19.13
N LEU A 96 -39.82 -0.29 17.85
CA LEU A 96 -38.52 -0.59 17.26
C LEU A 96 -37.51 0.43 17.82
N LEU A 97 -37.01 0.16 19.01
CA LEU A 97 -35.94 0.99 19.59
C LEU A 97 -34.64 0.59 18.94
N GLY A 98 -34.11 1.58 18.24
CA GLY A 98 -33.01 1.54 17.32
C GLY A 98 -31.76 0.88 17.85
N ALA A 99 -31.05 0.26 16.93
CA ALA A 99 -29.70 -0.18 17.10
C ALA A 99 -28.83 1.03 17.51
N GLY A 100 -28.48 1.11 18.78
CA GLY A 100 -27.48 2.03 19.26
C GLY A 100 -26.13 1.63 18.67
N ILE A 101 -25.71 2.29 17.60
CA ILE A 101 -24.34 2.18 17.08
C ILE A 101 -23.48 3.07 17.98
N GLY A 102 -22.94 2.50 19.04
CA GLY A 102 -21.92 3.15 19.85
C GLY A 102 -20.57 2.88 19.23
N SER A 103 -20.10 3.75 18.36
CA SER A 103 -18.69 3.77 17.97
C SER A 103 -17.93 4.60 19.01
N ALA A 104 -17.31 3.91 19.99
CA ALA A 104 -16.40 4.57 20.90
C ALA A 104 -15.02 4.67 20.23
N PHE A 105 -14.57 5.89 19.99
CA PHE A 105 -13.22 6.18 19.55
C PHE A 105 -12.34 6.41 20.79
N GLY A 106 -11.27 5.64 20.93
CA GLY A 106 -10.22 5.89 21.91
C GLY A 106 -9.51 4.62 22.38
N PRO A 107 -8.21 4.69 22.73
CA PRO A 107 -7.40 3.53 23.04
C PRO A 107 -7.71 2.86 24.41
N VAL A 108 -8.72 3.31 25.14
CA VAL A 108 -9.19 2.69 26.38
C VAL A 108 -10.69 2.95 26.49
N GLY A 109 -11.49 2.08 25.92
CA GLY A 109 -12.94 2.17 26.02
C GLY A 109 -13.56 0.80 26.22
N THR A 110 -13.32 0.17 27.35
CA THR A 110 -14.17 -0.91 27.81
C THR A 110 -15.51 -0.29 28.15
N ILE A 111 -16.40 -0.17 27.17
CA ILE A 111 -17.79 0.10 27.48
C ILE A 111 -18.38 -1.22 27.95
N VAL A 112 -18.26 -1.48 29.20
CA VAL A 112 -19.22 -2.33 29.89
C VAL A 112 -20.53 -1.57 29.83
N GLY A 113 -21.33 -1.86 28.82
CA GLY A 113 -22.69 -1.38 28.73
C GLY A 113 -23.47 -1.95 29.90
N GLY A 114 -23.40 -1.26 31.03
CA GLY A 114 -24.26 -1.50 32.13
C GLY A 114 -25.69 -1.26 31.64
N VAL A 115 -26.43 -2.33 31.37
CA VAL A 115 -27.87 -2.25 31.23
C VAL A 115 -28.39 -1.85 32.61
N ILE A 116 -28.61 -0.57 32.80
CA ILE A 116 -29.39 -0.09 33.92
C ILE A 116 -30.81 -0.59 33.69
N GLY A 117 -31.09 -1.80 34.21
CA GLY A 117 -32.42 -2.35 34.22
C GLY A 117 -33.29 -1.51 35.09
N ALA A 118 -34.16 -0.70 34.49
CA ALA A 118 -35.34 -0.22 35.20
C ALA A 118 -36.12 -1.44 35.69
N SER A 119 -36.42 -1.42 36.98
CA SER A 119 -37.14 -2.43 37.76
C SER A 119 -38.44 -2.85 37.08
N GLY A 120 -38.43 -3.97 36.42
CA GLY A 120 -39.59 -4.62 35.86
C GLY A 120 -39.20 -6.02 35.37
N LYS A 121 -39.84 -7.08 35.87
CA LYS A 121 -39.60 -8.48 35.50
C LYS A 121 -39.79 -8.78 34.03
N ARG A 122 -38.90 -8.32 33.19
CA ARG A 122 -38.92 -8.59 31.73
C ARG A 122 -37.68 -9.39 31.34
N LYS A 123 -37.92 -10.67 30.97
CA LYS A 123 -36.84 -11.51 30.41
C LYS A 123 -36.60 -11.11 28.95
N GLY A 124 -35.56 -10.35 28.71
CA GLY A 124 -35.07 -10.06 27.35
C GLY A 124 -33.84 -10.88 27.06
N LYS A 125 -33.68 -11.37 25.84
CA LYS A 125 -32.40 -11.94 25.34
C LYS A 125 -31.66 -10.84 24.57
N VAL A 126 -30.49 -10.50 25.04
CA VAL A 126 -29.56 -9.60 24.34
C VAL A 126 -28.52 -10.49 23.66
N LYS A 127 -28.37 -10.36 22.34
CA LYS A 127 -27.24 -10.92 21.60
C LYS A 127 -26.35 -9.76 21.19
N THR A 128 -25.11 -9.82 21.60
CA THR A 128 -24.10 -8.81 21.27
C THR A 128 -22.94 -9.49 20.56
N ASP A 129 -22.66 -9.04 19.34
CA ASP A 129 -21.49 -9.46 18.58
C ASP A 129 -20.50 -8.30 18.58
N THR A 130 -19.28 -8.56 19.04
CA THR A 130 -18.21 -7.59 19.09
C THR A 130 -17.10 -8.02 18.13
N ILE A 131 -16.78 -7.18 17.17
CA ILE A 131 -15.69 -7.39 16.21
C ILE A 131 -14.63 -6.34 16.48
N THR A 132 -13.44 -6.80 16.85
CA THR A 132 -12.26 -5.92 16.97
C THR A 132 -11.41 -6.07 15.71
N THR A 133 -11.15 -4.97 15.03
CA THR A 133 -10.31 -4.91 13.84
C THR A 133 -9.06 -4.08 14.16
N HIS A 134 -7.89 -4.65 13.87
CA HIS A 134 -6.62 -3.95 13.98
C HIS A 134 -6.29 -3.35 12.60
N GLU A 135 -6.14 -2.04 12.55
CA GLU A 135 -5.76 -1.30 11.34
C GLU A 135 -4.39 -0.66 11.56
N GLU A 136 -3.42 -1.03 10.70
CA GLU A 136 -2.10 -0.42 10.73
C GLU A 136 -2.14 0.91 9.96
N LYS A 137 -1.85 2.02 10.66
CA LYS A 137 -1.70 3.34 10.06
C LYS A 137 -0.24 3.56 9.67
N PRO A 138 0.07 3.73 8.37
CA PRO A 138 1.42 3.91 7.91
C PRO A 138 2.12 5.12 8.52
N GLY A 139 3.40 4.94 8.91
CA GLY A 139 4.27 5.98 9.42
C GLY A 139 5.10 6.64 8.30
N LEU A 140 5.69 7.79 8.60
CA LEU A 140 6.52 8.52 7.65
C LEU A 140 7.91 7.86 7.53
N ALA A 141 8.30 7.59 6.30
CA ALA A 141 9.65 7.14 5.95
C ALA A 141 10.37 8.18 5.10
N LYS A 142 11.69 8.26 5.27
CA LYS A 142 12.61 9.09 4.50
C LYS A 142 13.79 8.23 4.05
N LEU A 143 14.00 8.16 2.75
CA LEU A 143 15.15 7.51 2.15
C LEU A 143 16.06 8.58 1.55
N TYR A 144 17.36 8.46 1.81
CA TYR A 144 18.40 9.37 1.32
C TYR A 144 19.30 8.59 0.37
N LEU A 145 19.41 9.10 -0.86
CA LEU A 145 20.25 8.56 -1.91
C LEU A 145 21.20 9.66 -2.38
N ARG A 146 22.49 9.35 -2.41
CA ARG A 146 23.53 10.28 -2.86
C ARG A 146 23.86 10.02 -4.33
N ASN A 147 23.74 11.02 -5.16
CA ASN A 147 24.17 10.96 -6.56
C ASN A 147 25.68 10.79 -6.64
N ILE A 148 26.16 9.82 -7.44
CA ILE A 148 27.60 9.51 -7.54
C ILE A 148 28.39 10.55 -8.32
N GLU A 149 27.75 11.31 -9.20
CA GLU A 149 28.42 12.32 -10.03
C GLU A 149 28.40 13.70 -9.39
N THR A 150 27.23 14.12 -8.87
CA THR A 150 27.05 15.48 -8.32
C THR A 150 27.23 15.56 -6.82
N ASN A 151 27.31 14.42 -6.11
CA ASN A 151 27.30 14.33 -4.64
C ASN A 151 26.03 14.90 -3.97
N GLU A 152 25.01 15.25 -4.74
CA GLU A 152 23.75 15.76 -4.20
C GLU A 152 22.94 14.63 -3.56
N VAL A 153 22.30 14.95 -2.43
CA VAL A 153 21.46 13.99 -1.70
C VAL A 153 20.00 14.17 -2.10
N LYS A 154 19.44 13.14 -2.70
CA LYS A 154 18.03 13.06 -3.05
C LYS A 154 17.23 12.39 -1.94
N THR A 155 16.20 13.07 -1.45
CA THR A 155 15.34 12.55 -0.37
C THR A 155 14.00 12.10 -0.93
N ILE A 156 13.64 10.83 -0.70
CA ILE A 156 12.33 10.25 -1.03
C ILE A 156 11.53 10.09 0.25
N LYS A 157 10.30 10.64 0.28
CA LYS A 157 9.41 10.60 1.43
C LYS A 157 8.15 9.80 1.07
N ALA A 158 7.75 8.87 1.93
CA ALA A 158 6.52 8.11 1.75
C ALA A 158 5.93 7.68 3.09
N LYS A 159 4.63 7.38 3.10
CA LYS A 159 3.99 6.71 4.22
C LYS A 159 3.98 5.22 3.95
N ILE A 160 4.56 4.45 4.87
CA ILE A 160 4.74 3.00 4.73
C ILE A 160 4.39 2.26 6.02
N THR A 161 4.11 0.97 5.90
CA THR A 161 3.89 0.05 7.01
C THR A 161 5.22 -0.47 7.58
N ASN A 162 5.19 -1.11 8.76
CA ASN A 162 6.38 -1.75 9.34
C ASN A 162 6.96 -2.82 8.39
N THR A 163 6.11 -3.67 7.82
CA THR A 163 6.56 -4.70 6.86
C THR A 163 7.25 -4.10 5.62
N GLN A 164 6.73 -2.97 5.12
CA GLN A 164 7.37 -2.28 3.99
C GLN A 164 8.72 -1.68 4.39
N ALA A 165 8.84 -1.15 5.61
CA ALA A 165 10.10 -0.62 6.12
C ALA A 165 11.17 -1.71 6.25
N ASP A 166 10.81 -2.90 6.72
CA ASP A 166 11.73 -4.03 6.84
C ASP A 166 12.19 -4.53 5.45
N ASN A 167 11.28 -4.62 4.48
CA ASN A 167 11.64 -4.96 3.10
C ASN A 167 12.58 -3.92 2.47
N ILE A 168 12.41 -2.63 2.80
CA ILE A 168 13.30 -1.56 2.32
C ILE A 168 14.69 -1.72 2.91
N LYS A 169 14.82 -1.99 4.22
CA LYS A 169 16.12 -2.23 4.85
C LYS A 169 16.85 -3.40 4.18
N LEU A 170 16.17 -4.56 4.03
CA LEU A 170 16.74 -5.73 3.37
C LEU A 170 17.17 -5.49 1.92
N PHE A 171 16.52 -4.56 1.22
CA PHE A 171 16.87 -4.23 -0.16
C PHE A 171 18.18 -3.43 -0.26
N PHE A 172 18.48 -2.62 0.76
CA PHE A 172 19.66 -1.77 0.80
C PHE A 172 20.86 -2.40 1.57
N GLU A 173 20.66 -3.54 2.21
CA GLU A 173 21.74 -4.39 2.75
C GLU A 173 22.43 -5.18 1.61
#